data_c074c93c66fd0ce7c97234d1bb9fb43a
#
_entry.id   c074c93c66fd0ce7c97234d1bb9fb43a
#
_cell.length_a   1.000
_cell.length_b   1.000
_cell.length_c   1.000
_cell.angle_alpha   90.00
_cell.angle_beta   90.00
_cell.angle_gamma   90.00
#
_symmetry.space_group_name_H-M   'P 1'
#
loop_
_entity.id
_entity.type
_entity.pdbx_description
1 polymer ?
#
loop_
_entity_poly.entity_id
_entity_poly.type
_entity_poly.pdbx_seq_one_letter_code
_entity_poly.pdbx_strand_id
1 'polypeptide(L)'
;MVNMGCWTWADPMLADQLRAFGDMHEHAGFLAFQSMVASLSFRPDYYNANREKLLGSGGVWGALEGRVPAHLRFVEACLGHDIRPHLADIEAPTLVIHAGEDIVTGPRTTLPLEEGLPNAVGVTMDEVAHVVAGKDEKIAFCQILFDFLGRY
;
A
#
# COMPACT_ATOMS: atom_id res chain seq x y z
N MET A 1 17.14 2.43 1.10
CA MET A 1 15.68 2.74 1.20
C MET A 1 14.89 1.45 1.04
N VAL A 2 13.68 1.34 1.60
CA VAL A 2 12.79 0.18 1.40
C VAL A 2 11.40 0.69 1.06
N ASN A 3 10.81 0.14 -0.01
CA ASN A 3 9.49 0.50 -0.49
C ASN A 3 8.64 -0.76 -0.70
N MET A 4 7.40 -0.73 -0.25
CA MET A 4 6.37 -1.74 -0.50
C MET A 4 5.01 -1.05 -0.58
N GLY A 5 4.12 -1.49 -1.46
CA GLY A 5 2.79 -0.89 -1.61
C GLY A 5 2.83 0.59 -2.00
N CYS A 6 3.74 0.96 -2.90
CA CYS A 6 4.01 2.33 -3.34
C CYS A 6 3.72 2.51 -4.84
N TRP A 7 3.81 3.75 -5.31
CA TRP A 7 3.64 4.10 -6.71
C TRP A 7 4.52 5.29 -7.09
N THR A 8 4.85 5.40 -8.36
CA THR A 8 5.60 6.54 -8.90
C THR A 8 4.70 7.70 -9.30
N TRP A 9 3.47 7.39 -9.69
CA TRP A 9 2.39 8.33 -10.02
C TRP A 9 1.04 7.61 -9.90
N ALA A 10 -0.02 8.36 -9.64
CA ALA A 10 -1.36 7.79 -9.61
C ALA A 10 -1.86 7.59 -11.05
N ASP A 11 -1.72 6.35 -11.57
CA ASP A 11 -2.32 6.01 -12.85
C ASP A 11 -3.86 6.09 -12.80
N PRO A 12 -4.58 6.09 -13.92
CA PRO A 12 -6.03 6.27 -13.93
C PRO A 12 -6.78 5.31 -13.01
N MET A 13 -6.35 4.04 -12.92
CA MET A 13 -7.00 3.06 -12.05
C MET A 13 -6.77 3.38 -10.57
N LEU A 14 -5.53 3.68 -10.17
CA LEU A 14 -5.23 4.07 -8.79
C LEU A 14 -5.91 5.39 -8.43
N ALA A 15 -5.94 6.35 -9.36
CA ALA A 15 -6.61 7.63 -9.15
C ALA A 15 -8.11 7.44 -8.88
N ASP A 16 -8.79 6.58 -9.64
CA ASP A 16 -10.20 6.29 -9.45
C ASP A 16 -10.46 5.53 -8.14
N GLN A 17 -9.58 4.59 -7.75
CA GLN A 17 -9.65 3.92 -6.45
C GLN A 17 -9.51 4.93 -5.29
N LEU A 18 -8.53 5.84 -5.36
CA LEU A 18 -8.31 6.85 -4.32
C LEU A 18 -9.50 7.81 -4.18
N ARG A 19 -10.09 8.27 -5.31
CA ARG A 19 -11.31 9.10 -5.30
C ARG A 19 -12.47 8.33 -4.68
N ALA A 20 -12.69 7.07 -5.09
CA ALA A 20 -13.76 6.25 -4.55
C ALA A 20 -13.61 6.03 -3.02
N PHE A 21 -12.39 5.90 -2.50
CA PHE A 21 -12.16 5.81 -1.05
C PHE A 21 -12.53 7.12 -0.34
N GLY A 22 -12.19 8.27 -0.91
CA GLY A 22 -12.58 9.58 -0.38
C GLY A 22 -14.09 9.76 -0.37
N ASP A 23 -14.74 9.55 -1.53
CA ASP A 23 -16.18 9.66 -1.70
C ASP A 23 -16.97 8.73 -0.77
N MET A 24 -16.50 7.49 -0.62
CA MET A 24 -17.13 6.53 0.27
C MET A 24 -17.04 6.98 1.73
N HIS A 25 -15.88 7.50 2.16
CA HIS A 25 -15.74 8.01 3.52
C HIS A 25 -16.66 9.23 3.77
N GLU A 26 -16.77 10.14 2.80
CA GLU A 26 -17.57 11.36 2.92
C GLU A 26 -19.08 11.06 2.87
N HIS A 27 -19.53 10.21 1.95
CA HIS A 27 -20.95 10.07 1.64
C HIS A 27 -21.59 8.78 2.19
N ALA A 28 -20.81 7.72 2.41
CA ALA A 28 -21.29 6.46 2.97
C ALA A 28 -20.83 6.20 4.40
N GLY A 29 -19.89 7.01 4.90
CA GLY A 29 -19.38 6.98 6.26
C GLY A 29 -18.17 6.06 6.46
N PHE A 30 -17.54 6.22 7.62
CA PHE A 30 -16.26 5.59 7.94
C PHE A 30 -16.28 4.06 7.83
N LEU A 31 -17.32 3.40 8.34
CA LEU A 31 -17.38 1.93 8.34
C LEU A 31 -17.51 1.35 6.93
N ALA A 32 -18.24 2.03 6.03
CA ALA A 32 -18.35 1.62 4.63
C ALA A 32 -17.00 1.74 3.92
N PHE A 33 -16.33 2.88 4.07
CA PHE A 33 -14.95 3.09 3.60
C PHE A 33 -14.00 2.04 4.16
N GLN A 34 -13.96 1.87 5.48
CA GLN A 34 -13.05 0.95 6.16
C GLN A 34 -13.24 -0.51 5.69
N SER A 35 -14.49 -0.98 5.60
CA SER A 35 -14.77 -2.35 5.18
C SER A 35 -14.35 -2.60 3.73
N MET A 36 -14.57 -1.63 2.84
CA MET A 36 -14.15 -1.73 1.44
C MET A 36 -12.63 -1.78 1.33
N VAL A 37 -11.93 -0.81 1.91
CA VAL A 37 -10.47 -0.76 1.85
C VAL A 37 -9.84 -1.99 2.51
N ALA A 38 -10.38 -2.44 3.65
CA ALA A 38 -9.89 -3.66 4.29
C ALA A 38 -10.09 -4.89 3.41
N SER A 39 -11.22 -5.03 2.72
CA SER A 39 -11.47 -6.16 1.82
C SER A 39 -10.53 -6.20 0.60
N LEU A 40 -9.99 -5.05 0.20
CA LEU A 40 -9.01 -4.94 -0.89
C LEU A 40 -7.56 -5.12 -0.41
N SER A 41 -7.31 -4.89 0.89
CA SER A 41 -5.96 -4.82 1.46
C SER A 41 -5.48 -6.11 2.10
N PHE A 42 -6.38 -6.99 2.49
CA PHE A 42 -6.04 -8.26 3.14
C PHE A 42 -6.43 -9.45 2.26
N ARG A 43 -5.68 -10.55 2.38
CA ARG A 43 -6.09 -11.82 1.79
C ARG A 43 -7.46 -12.25 2.35
N PRO A 44 -8.32 -12.90 1.53
CA PRO A 44 -9.67 -13.27 1.95
C PRO A 44 -9.73 -14.15 3.21
N ASP A 45 -8.82 -15.10 3.34
CA ASP A 45 -8.72 -15.99 4.51
C ASP A 45 -8.39 -15.20 5.78
N TYR A 46 -7.41 -14.32 5.71
CA TYR A 46 -7.05 -13.46 6.85
C TYR A 46 -8.17 -12.49 7.20
N TYR A 47 -8.77 -11.83 6.20
CA TYR A 47 -9.90 -10.91 6.41
C TYR A 47 -11.07 -11.61 7.10
N ASN A 48 -11.49 -12.77 6.59
CA ASN A 48 -12.62 -13.52 7.14
C ASN A 48 -12.38 -13.97 8.59
N ALA A 49 -11.18 -14.42 8.90
CA ALA A 49 -10.81 -14.85 10.25
C ALA A 49 -10.67 -13.70 11.26
N ASN A 50 -10.42 -12.47 10.81
CA ASN A 50 -10.09 -11.34 11.67
C ASN A 50 -11.04 -10.15 11.52
N ARG A 51 -12.12 -10.24 10.75
CA ARG A 51 -13.02 -9.13 10.39
C ARG A 51 -13.43 -8.26 11.58
N GLU A 52 -13.78 -8.85 12.70
CA GLU A 52 -14.20 -8.12 13.90
C GLU A 52 -13.08 -7.24 14.50
N LYS A 53 -11.82 -7.65 14.33
CA LYS A 53 -10.64 -6.89 14.78
C LYS A 53 -10.21 -5.84 13.77
N LEU A 54 -10.52 -6.05 12.49
CA LEU A 54 -10.13 -5.15 11.42
C LEU A 54 -11.04 -3.93 11.31
N LEU A 55 -12.29 -4.03 11.75
CA LEU A 55 -13.30 -2.99 11.57
C LEU A 55 -13.62 -2.26 12.89
N GLY A 56 -14.18 -1.05 12.77
CA GLY A 56 -14.51 -0.15 13.88
C GLY A 56 -13.35 0.78 14.26
N SER A 57 -13.55 1.60 15.28
CA SER A 57 -12.60 2.65 15.71
C SER A 57 -11.23 2.10 16.12
N GLY A 58 -11.18 0.89 16.65
CA GLY A 58 -9.93 0.20 17.02
C GLY A 58 -9.30 -0.61 15.88
N GLY A 59 -9.95 -0.69 14.74
CA GLY A 59 -9.50 -1.45 13.58
C GLY A 59 -8.52 -0.68 12.70
N VAL A 60 -8.28 -1.24 11.50
CA VAL A 60 -7.37 -0.62 10.53
C VAL A 60 -7.91 0.76 10.10
N TRP A 61 -7.01 1.70 9.90
CA TRP A 61 -7.33 3.12 9.57
C TRP A 61 -8.29 3.80 10.56
N GLY A 62 -8.50 3.26 11.76
CA GLY A 62 -9.39 3.84 12.79
C GLY A 62 -9.08 5.31 13.10
N ALA A 63 -7.82 5.73 12.94
CA ALA A 63 -7.41 7.12 13.08
C ALA A 63 -8.08 8.10 12.09
N LEU A 64 -8.70 7.60 11.01
CA LEU A 64 -9.44 8.42 10.03
C LEU A 64 -10.90 8.64 10.43
N GLU A 65 -11.42 7.91 11.43
CA GLU A 65 -12.80 8.09 11.87
C GLU A 65 -13.06 9.55 12.28
N GLY A 66 -14.12 10.14 11.73
CA GLY A 66 -14.45 11.55 11.94
C GLY A 66 -13.51 12.58 11.29
N ARG A 67 -12.53 12.15 10.48
CA ARG A 67 -11.53 13.02 9.86
C ARG A 67 -11.67 13.12 8.34
N VAL A 68 -12.88 13.19 7.82
CA VAL A 68 -13.14 13.29 6.38
C VAL A 68 -12.31 14.38 5.69
N PRO A 69 -12.26 15.65 6.18
CA PRO A 69 -11.47 16.68 5.49
C PRO A 69 -9.97 16.37 5.42
N ALA A 70 -9.43 15.66 6.41
CA ALA A 70 -8.02 15.24 6.39
C ALA A 70 -7.79 14.12 5.39
N HIS A 71 -8.72 13.16 5.29
CA HIS A 71 -8.66 12.07 4.32
C HIS A 71 -8.75 12.61 2.89
N LEU A 72 -9.68 13.54 2.61
CA LEU A 72 -9.79 14.13 1.27
C LEU A 72 -8.52 14.89 0.86
N ARG A 73 -7.91 15.67 1.77
CA ARG A 73 -6.61 16.30 1.49
C ARG A 73 -5.50 15.28 1.22
N PHE A 74 -5.52 14.14 1.90
CA PHE A 74 -4.58 13.06 1.64
C PHE A 74 -4.80 12.45 0.24
N VAL A 75 -6.05 12.20 -0.15
CA VAL A 75 -6.40 11.74 -1.49
C VAL A 75 -5.88 12.72 -2.55
N GLU A 76 -6.13 14.02 -2.39
CA GLU A 76 -5.63 15.05 -3.31
C GLU A 76 -4.09 15.04 -3.42
N ALA A 77 -3.39 14.90 -2.29
CA ALA A 77 -1.93 14.80 -2.29
C ALA A 77 -1.44 13.56 -3.05
N CYS A 78 -2.11 12.41 -2.87
CA CYS A 78 -1.80 11.18 -3.61
C CYS A 78 -2.05 11.32 -5.12
N LEU A 79 -3.14 12.00 -5.51
CA LEU A 79 -3.47 12.25 -6.92
C LEU A 79 -2.46 13.18 -7.60
N GLY A 80 -1.90 14.14 -6.86
CA GLY A 80 -0.87 15.07 -7.35
C GLY A 80 0.55 14.50 -7.33
N HIS A 81 0.74 13.29 -6.79
CA HIS A 81 2.07 12.68 -6.67
C HIS A 81 2.56 12.14 -8.02
N ASP A 82 3.70 12.67 -8.49
CA ASP A 82 4.41 12.15 -9.67
C ASP A 82 5.93 12.36 -9.50
N ILE A 83 6.65 11.27 -9.23
CA ILE A 83 8.12 11.30 -9.05
C ILE A 83 8.87 10.72 -10.25
N ARG A 84 8.18 10.33 -11.33
CA ARG A 84 8.81 9.71 -12.51
C ARG A 84 9.96 10.53 -13.09
N PRO A 85 9.87 11.88 -13.18
CA PRO A 85 10.98 12.69 -13.69
C PRO A 85 12.23 12.68 -12.83
N HIS A 86 12.14 12.23 -11.56
CA HIS A 86 13.20 12.31 -10.55
C HIS A 86 13.74 10.95 -10.12
N LEU A 87 13.23 9.84 -10.68
CA LEU A 87 13.66 8.50 -10.26
C LEU A 87 15.14 8.27 -10.50
N ALA A 88 15.67 8.75 -11.61
CA ALA A 88 17.09 8.62 -11.96
C ALA A 88 18.03 9.39 -11.02
N ASP A 89 17.52 10.40 -10.30
CA ASP A 89 18.30 11.22 -9.36
C ASP A 89 18.41 10.55 -7.98
N ILE A 90 17.66 9.46 -7.73
CA ILE A 90 17.64 8.77 -6.44
C ILE A 90 18.68 7.65 -6.45
N GLU A 91 19.91 7.96 -6.02
CA GLU A 91 21.02 7.02 -6.02
C GLU A 91 21.06 6.06 -4.81
N ALA A 92 20.22 6.28 -3.82
CA ALA A 92 20.19 5.46 -2.61
C ALA A 92 19.89 3.99 -2.94
N PRO A 93 20.67 3.02 -2.42
CA PRO A 93 20.31 1.60 -2.53
C PRO A 93 18.88 1.36 -2.06
N THR A 94 18.06 0.73 -2.92
CA THR A 94 16.63 0.60 -2.68
C THR A 94 16.17 -0.84 -2.85
N LEU A 95 15.46 -1.35 -1.84
CA LEU A 95 14.68 -2.57 -1.92
C LEU A 95 13.24 -2.19 -2.31
N VAL A 96 12.72 -2.79 -3.38
CA VAL A 96 11.33 -2.69 -3.77
C VAL A 96 10.67 -4.06 -3.56
N ILE A 97 9.69 -4.12 -2.67
CA ILE A 97 8.95 -5.36 -2.38
C ILE A 97 7.62 -5.31 -3.13
N HIS A 98 7.42 -6.29 -4.00
CA HIS A 98 6.19 -6.49 -4.75
C HIS A 98 5.29 -7.48 -4.00
N ALA A 99 4.14 -7.03 -3.55
CA ALA A 99 3.11 -7.91 -2.99
C ALA A 99 2.29 -8.49 -4.14
N GLY A 100 2.39 -9.79 -4.38
CA GLY A 100 1.85 -10.45 -5.57
C GLY A 100 0.33 -10.41 -5.66
N GLU A 101 -0.36 -10.46 -4.53
CA GLU A 101 -1.83 -10.40 -4.45
C GLU A 101 -2.36 -8.98 -4.12
N ASP A 102 -1.52 -7.96 -4.11
CA ASP A 102 -1.95 -6.57 -3.88
C ASP A 102 -2.64 -6.00 -5.12
N ILE A 103 -3.96 -5.82 -5.02
CA ILE A 103 -4.81 -5.24 -6.07
C ILE A 103 -4.94 -3.72 -5.98
N VAL A 104 -4.35 -3.10 -4.96
CA VAL A 104 -4.34 -1.63 -4.78
C VAL A 104 -3.06 -1.06 -5.37
N THR A 105 -1.92 -1.40 -4.78
CA THR A 105 -0.59 -0.90 -5.17
C THR A 105 0.42 -2.05 -5.33
N GLY A 106 0.02 -3.10 -6.03
CA GLY A 106 0.84 -4.28 -6.30
C GLY A 106 1.86 -4.08 -7.41
N PRO A 107 2.31 -5.17 -8.06
CA PRO A 107 3.36 -5.12 -9.08
C PRO A 107 3.14 -4.08 -10.17
N ARG A 108 1.88 -3.83 -10.58
CA ARG A 108 1.52 -2.80 -11.56
C ARG A 108 2.08 -1.41 -11.23
N THR A 109 2.10 -1.04 -9.95
CA THR A 109 2.54 0.28 -9.49
C THR A 109 3.95 0.28 -8.92
N THR A 110 4.46 -0.87 -8.46
CA THR A 110 5.79 -0.98 -7.85
C THR A 110 6.89 -1.32 -8.84
N LEU A 111 6.61 -2.06 -9.92
CA LEU A 111 7.58 -2.34 -10.99
C LEU A 111 8.14 -1.07 -11.64
N PRO A 112 7.33 -0.04 -12.00
CA PRO A 112 7.89 1.21 -12.53
C PRO A 112 8.85 1.94 -11.59
N LEU A 113 8.70 1.75 -10.26
CA LEU A 113 9.64 2.28 -9.30
C LEU A 113 10.98 1.53 -9.35
N GLU A 114 10.94 0.19 -9.35
CA GLU A 114 12.16 -0.63 -9.48
C GLU A 114 12.91 -0.33 -10.78
N GLU A 115 12.18 -0.29 -11.91
CA GLU A 115 12.76 -0.04 -13.23
C GLU A 115 13.35 1.37 -13.38
N GLY A 116 12.80 2.36 -12.68
CA GLY A 116 13.23 3.75 -12.78
C GLY A 116 14.38 4.14 -11.85
N LEU A 117 14.65 3.37 -10.80
CA LEU A 117 15.68 3.65 -9.81
C LEU A 117 17.02 3.01 -10.23
N PRO A 118 18.17 3.75 -10.21
CA PRO A 118 19.45 3.21 -10.68
C PRO A 118 20.03 2.11 -9.79
N ASN A 119 19.69 2.06 -8.51
CA ASN A 119 20.22 1.12 -7.53
C ASN A 119 19.08 0.36 -6.80
N ALA A 120 18.07 -0.09 -7.55
CA ALA A 120 16.98 -0.87 -7.00
C ALA A 120 17.23 -2.37 -7.12
N VAL A 121 16.67 -3.11 -6.16
CA VAL A 121 16.55 -4.57 -6.18
C VAL A 121 15.10 -4.91 -5.84
N GLY A 122 14.41 -5.60 -6.75
CA GLY A 122 13.05 -6.09 -6.55
C GLY A 122 13.01 -7.46 -5.90
N VAL A 123 12.03 -7.68 -5.02
CA VAL A 123 11.68 -8.99 -4.46
C VAL A 123 10.18 -9.14 -4.45
N THR A 124 9.66 -10.25 -4.97
CA THR A 124 8.22 -10.54 -4.96
C THR A 124 7.87 -11.44 -3.79
N MET A 125 6.81 -11.09 -3.07
CA MET A 125 6.13 -11.92 -2.09
C MET A 125 4.80 -12.37 -2.70
N ASP A 126 4.78 -13.53 -3.35
CA ASP A 126 3.67 -13.98 -4.21
C ASP A 126 2.32 -14.05 -3.50
N GLU A 127 2.31 -14.57 -2.28
CA GLU A 127 1.08 -14.78 -1.48
C GLU A 127 0.79 -13.65 -0.48
N VAL A 128 1.20 -12.43 -0.78
CA VAL A 128 1.00 -11.25 0.08
C VAL A 128 0.11 -10.24 -0.63
N ALA A 129 -0.94 -9.79 0.07
CA ALA A 129 -1.80 -8.69 -0.35
C ALA A 129 -1.20 -7.33 0.06
N HIS A 130 -1.96 -6.24 -0.06
CA HIS A 130 -1.50 -4.88 0.26
C HIS A 130 -0.94 -4.75 1.69
N VAL A 131 -1.50 -5.47 2.66
CA VAL A 131 -1.01 -5.51 4.04
C VAL A 131 -0.35 -6.87 4.31
N VAL A 132 0.90 -6.85 4.75
CA VAL A 132 1.60 -8.05 5.25
C VAL A 132 0.93 -8.49 6.54
N ALA A 133 0.05 -9.47 6.44
CA ALA A 133 -0.74 -9.99 7.54
C ALA A 133 -0.46 -11.48 7.74
N GLY A 134 -0.61 -11.95 8.98
CA GLY A 134 -0.20 -13.30 9.33
C GLY A 134 1.22 -13.35 9.93
N LYS A 135 1.54 -14.49 10.54
CA LYS A 135 2.83 -14.66 11.23
C LYS A 135 3.94 -14.98 10.25
N ASP A 136 3.68 -15.88 9.33
CA ASP A 136 4.70 -16.41 8.42
C ASP A 136 5.08 -15.37 7.36
N GLU A 137 4.11 -14.61 6.86
CA GLU A 137 4.33 -13.49 5.94
C GLU A 137 5.17 -12.39 6.58
N LYS A 138 4.93 -12.09 7.88
CA LYS A 138 5.73 -11.10 8.63
C LYS A 138 7.16 -11.58 8.86
N ILE A 139 7.35 -12.88 9.13
CA ILE A 139 8.69 -13.45 9.27
C ILE A 139 9.44 -13.36 7.94
N ALA A 140 8.81 -13.75 6.84
CA ALA A 140 9.40 -13.67 5.50
C ALA A 140 9.74 -12.22 5.13
N PHE A 141 8.82 -11.27 5.38
CA PHE A 141 9.07 -9.84 5.18
C PHE A 141 10.28 -9.34 5.98
N CYS A 142 10.36 -9.68 7.28
CA CYS A 142 11.49 -9.30 8.12
C CYS A 142 12.80 -9.90 7.61
N GLN A 143 12.80 -11.15 7.13
CA GLN A 143 13.99 -11.78 6.57
C GLN A 143 14.49 -11.03 5.33
N ILE A 144 13.60 -10.73 4.38
CA ILE A 144 13.91 -9.94 3.18
C ILE A 144 14.50 -8.58 3.57
N LEU A 145 13.90 -7.91 4.54
CA LEU A 145 14.34 -6.61 5.02
C LEU A 145 15.75 -6.68 5.63
N PHE A 146 16.01 -7.65 6.53
CA PHE A 146 17.31 -7.79 7.18
C PHE A 146 18.39 -8.25 6.23
N ASP A 147 18.08 -9.12 5.27
CA ASP A 147 19.01 -9.55 4.22
C ASP A 147 19.44 -8.37 3.33
N PHE A 148 18.53 -7.44 3.05
CA PHE A 148 18.87 -6.22 2.34
C PHE A 148 19.73 -5.29 3.19
N LEU A 149 19.30 -4.98 4.43
CA LEU A 149 20.02 -4.04 5.31
C LEU A 149 21.42 -4.55 5.70
N GLY A 150 21.60 -5.87 5.78
CA GLY A 150 22.92 -6.48 6.08
C GLY A 150 23.96 -6.34 4.97
N ARG A 151 23.59 -5.80 3.79
CA ARG A 151 24.53 -5.54 2.67
C ARG A 151 25.19 -4.16 2.76
N TYR A 152 24.69 -3.30 3.62
CA TYR A 152 25.08 -1.90 3.81
C TYR A 152 25.34 -1.57 5.28
#